data_385071158fba1485de63fe265a5517f9
#
_entry.id   385071158fba1485de63fe265a5517f9
#
_cell.length_a   1.000
_cell.length_b   1.000
_cell.length_c   1.000
_cell.angle_alpha   90.00
_cell.angle_beta   90.00
_cell.angle_gamma   90.00
#
_symmetry.space_group_name_H-M   'P 1'
#
loop_
_entity.id
_entity.type
_entity.pdbx_description
1 polymer ?
#
loop_
_entity_poly.entity_id
_entity_poly.type
_entity_poly.pdbx_seq_one_letter_code
_entity_poly.pdbx_strand_id
1 'polypeptide(L)'
;MSTPPPLRPRTRLYLITPLQVADIAGFTKTLDAALRAGDVASLQLRLKGADGMIDMQATRELSRAVTGLAQEAGVAVLINDSPELARELGADGVHVGWDDVPVKDARKLLGPDAIVGATAKNSYHKAMQAGEDGADYVAFGAFYPTATKESTVPAELDLLQVWQAAMVLPCVAIGGITAANAAPLVTAGADFIAVSSGIWNHPDGAAAAVKAFNALLDELEPR
;
A
#
# COMPACT_ATOMS: atom_id res chain seq x y z
N MET A 1 -7.87 11.49 -35.87
CA MET A 1 -8.47 11.82 -34.54
C MET A 1 -7.98 10.76 -33.58
N SER A 2 -7.10 11.09 -32.64
CA SER A 2 -6.64 10.15 -31.62
C SER A 2 -7.79 9.88 -30.64
N THR A 3 -8.07 8.62 -30.38
CA THR A 3 -9.01 8.21 -29.35
C THR A 3 -8.56 8.83 -28.02
N PRO A 4 -9.44 9.47 -27.25
CA PRO A 4 -9.05 9.97 -25.94
C PRO A 4 -8.53 8.80 -25.10
N PRO A 5 -7.52 9.02 -24.26
CA PRO A 5 -7.04 7.97 -23.37
C PRO A 5 -8.21 7.43 -22.52
N PRO A 6 -8.22 6.14 -22.20
CA PRO A 6 -9.26 5.58 -21.34
C PRO A 6 -9.30 6.33 -20.01
N LEU A 7 -10.51 6.58 -19.50
CA LEU A 7 -10.69 7.17 -18.17
C LEU A 7 -9.98 6.28 -17.15
N ARG A 8 -9.17 6.90 -16.29
CA ARG A 8 -8.48 6.18 -15.23
C ARG A 8 -9.47 5.72 -14.18
N PRO A 9 -9.25 4.54 -13.60
CA PRO A 9 -9.97 4.16 -12.40
C PRO A 9 -9.76 5.20 -11.28
N ARG A 10 -10.75 5.34 -10.42
CA ARG A 10 -10.64 6.15 -9.20
C ARG A 10 -9.43 5.69 -8.37
N THR A 11 -8.68 6.64 -7.83
CA THR A 11 -7.63 6.33 -6.85
C THR A 11 -8.22 5.64 -5.64
N ARG A 12 -7.58 4.57 -5.13
CA ARG A 12 -8.07 3.79 -4.00
C ARG A 12 -7.12 3.83 -2.81
N LEU A 13 -7.67 3.53 -1.64
CA LEU A 13 -6.93 3.50 -0.39
C LEU A 13 -6.19 2.18 -0.22
N TYR A 14 -4.94 2.25 0.24
CA TYR A 14 -4.07 1.13 0.57
C TYR A 14 -3.65 1.29 2.04
N LEU A 15 -4.11 0.42 2.93
CA LEU A 15 -3.78 0.49 4.35
C LEU A 15 -2.49 -0.28 4.66
N ILE A 16 -1.66 0.28 5.55
CA ILE A 16 -0.48 -0.41 6.10
C ILE A 16 -0.65 -0.45 7.62
N THR A 17 -0.49 -1.62 8.25
CA THR A 17 -0.61 -1.74 9.71
C THR A 17 0.40 -0.85 10.44
N PRO A 18 0.17 -0.54 11.72
CA PRO A 18 1.23 -0.07 12.60
C PRO A 18 2.39 -1.06 12.62
N LEU A 19 3.61 -0.60 12.96
CA LEU A 19 4.78 -1.47 13.08
C LEU A 19 4.65 -2.50 14.20
N GLN A 20 3.83 -2.20 15.21
CA GLN A 20 3.54 -3.07 16.35
C GLN A 20 2.05 -3.01 16.66
N VAL A 21 1.47 -4.17 16.99
CA VAL A 21 0.08 -4.33 17.42
C VAL A 21 0.08 -5.16 18.68
N ALA A 22 0.02 -4.48 19.83
CA ALA A 22 0.07 -5.14 21.14
C ALA A 22 -1.29 -5.79 21.51
N ASP A 23 -2.40 -5.16 21.13
CA ASP A 23 -3.76 -5.66 21.33
C ASP A 23 -4.37 -6.06 19.97
N ILE A 24 -4.20 -7.33 19.60
CA ILE A 24 -4.73 -7.88 18.34
C ILE A 24 -6.26 -7.80 18.31
N ALA A 25 -6.94 -8.09 19.43
CA ALA A 25 -8.40 -8.09 19.47
C ALA A 25 -8.98 -6.68 19.30
N GLY A 26 -8.37 -5.68 19.95
CA GLY A 26 -8.74 -4.27 19.78
C GLY A 26 -8.43 -3.78 18.37
N PHE A 27 -7.26 -4.15 17.82
CA PHE A 27 -6.90 -3.78 16.45
C PHE A 27 -7.87 -4.40 15.42
N THR A 28 -8.25 -5.67 15.57
CA THR A 28 -9.20 -6.35 14.68
C THR A 28 -10.55 -5.62 14.64
N LYS A 29 -11.06 -5.18 15.80
CA LYS A 29 -12.31 -4.37 15.86
C LYS A 29 -12.15 -3.01 15.17
N THR A 30 -11.00 -2.37 15.37
CA THR A 30 -10.68 -1.08 14.74
C THR A 30 -10.57 -1.23 13.22
N LEU A 31 -9.93 -2.30 12.77
CA LEU A 31 -9.81 -2.63 11.34
C LEU A 31 -11.18 -2.90 10.72
N ASP A 32 -12.04 -3.74 11.35
CA ASP A 32 -13.38 -4.02 10.85
C ASP A 32 -14.20 -2.72 10.68
N ALA A 33 -14.16 -1.84 11.67
CA ALA A 33 -14.82 -0.54 11.59
C ALA A 33 -14.25 0.34 10.46
N ALA A 34 -12.93 0.31 10.23
CA ALA A 34 -12.28 1.05 9.17
C ALA A 34 -12.67 0.52 7.77
N LEU A 35 -12.67 -0.81 7.58
CA LEU A 35 -13.06 -1.43 6.31
C LEU A 35 -14.53 -1.21 5.94
N ARG A 36 -15.41 -1.08 6.93
CA ARG A 36 -16.83 -0.73 6.73
C ARG A 36 -17.07 0.75 6.46
N ALA A 37 -16.08 1.61 6.71
CA ALA A 37 -16.24 3.06 6.60
C ALA A 37 -16.05 3.62 5.19
N GLY A 38 -15.46 2.86 4.26
CA GLY A 38 -15.24 3.26 2.88
C GLY A 38 -14.46 2.24 2.07
N ASP A 39 -14.21 2.55 0.81
CA ASP A 39 -13.45 1.68 -0.09
C ASP A 39 -11.98 1.60 0.31
N VAL A 40 -11.50 0.38 0.47
CA VAL A 40 -10.10 0.02 0.71
C VAL A 40 -9.69 -1.06 -0.29
N ALA A 41 -8.62 -0.84 -1.04
CA ALA A 41 -8.13 -1.80 -2.03
C ALA A 41 -7.32 -2.93 -1.40
N SER A 42 -6.45 -2.58 -0.45
CA SER A 42 -5.52 -3.54 0.14
C SER A 42 -5.11 -3.18 1.56
N LEU A 43 -4.71 -4.21 2.32
CA LEU A 43 -4.13 -4.14 3.65
C LEU A 43 -2.77 -4.83 3.66
N GLN A 44 -1.69 -4.08 3.90
CA GLN A 44 -0.36 -4.63 4.11
C GLN A 44 -0.09 -4.88 5.59
N LEU A 45 0.22 -6.12 5.95
CA LEU A 45 0.68 -6.49 7.27
C LEU A 45 2.19 -6.23 7.37
N ARG A 46 2.56 -5.15 8.05
CA ARG A 46 3.95 -4.68 8.18
C ARG A 46 4.34 -4.53 9.65
N LEU A 47 4.60 -5.65 10.30
CA LEU A 47 5.07 -5.67 11.68
C LEU A 47 6.60 -5.81 11.72
N LYS A 48 7.24 -5.05 12.60
CA LYS A 48 8.69 -5.01 12.72
C LYS A 48 9.11 -5.26 14.16
N GLY A 49 10.15 -6.10 14.33
CA GLY A 49 10.84 -6.29 15.59
C GLY A 49 11.70 -5.08 15.98
N ALA A 50 12.30 -5.14 17.15
CA ALA A 50 13.20 -4.10 17.65
C ALA A 50 14.46 -3.92 16.79
N ASP A 51 14.83 -4.93 16.02
CA ASP A 51 15.93 -4.94 15.03
C ASP A 51 15.55 -4.30 13.68
N GLY A 52 14.29 -3.87 13.53
CA GLY A 52 13.77 -3.32 12.29
C GLY A 52 13.45 -4.36 11.21
N MET A 53 13.69 -5.64 11.46
CA MET A 53 13.32 -6.74 10.56
C MET A 53 11.85 -7.11 10.75
N ILE A 54 11.30 -7.89 9.80
CA ILE A 54 9.94 -8.40 9.95
C ILE A 54 9.80 -9.23 11.23
N ASP A 55 8.80 -8.92 12.04
CA ASP A 55 8.39 -9.78 13.15
C ASP A 55 7.47 -10.89 12.62
N MET A 56 8.09 -12.03 12.30
CA MET A 56 7.40 -13.18 11.72
C MET A 56 6.31 -13.74 12.65
N GLN A 57 6.57 -13.75 13.97
CA GLN A 57 5.61 -14.29 14.93
C GLN A 57 4.40 -13.37 15.09
N ALA A 58 4.64 -12.08 15.32
CA ALA A 58 3.57 -11.10 15.42
C ALA A 58 2.76 -11.02 14.11
N THR A 59 3.42 -11.15 12.94
CA THR A 59 2.74 -11.17 11.63
C THR A 59 1.83 -12.39 11.49
N ARG A 60 2.26 -13.60 11.94
CA ARG A 60 1.41 -14.79 11.94
C ARG A 60 0.20 -14.64 12.85
N GLU A 61 0.40 -14.09 14.04
CA GLU A 61 -0.68 -13.90 15.02
C GLU A 61 -1.71 -12.90 14.51
N LEU A 62 -1.26 -11.76 14.00
CA LEU A 62 -2.15 -10.75 13.44
C LEU A 62 -2.88 -11.27 12.18
N SER A 63 -2.17 -11.93 11.27
CA SER A 63 -2.75 -12.47 10.03
C SER A 63 -3.90 -13.42 10.30
N ARG A 64 -3.75 -14.33 11.28
CA ARG A 64 -4.84 -15.27 11.68
C ARG A 64 -6.10 -14.54 12.11
N ALA A 65 -5.97 -13.36 12.69
CA ALA A 65 -7.11 -12.59 13.17
C ALA A 65 -7.75 -11.70 12.09
N VAL A 66 -6.97 -11.24 11.10
CA VAL A 66 -7.45 -10.17 10.20
C VAL A 66 -7.55 -10.56 8.73
N THR A 67 -6.84 -11.61 8.27
CA THR A 67 -6.80 -11.94 6.83
C THR A 67 -8.19 -12.30 6.30
N GLY A 68 -8.89 -13.23 6.95
CA GLY A 68 -10.26 -13.62 6.53
C GLY A 68 -11.23 -12.43 6.56
N LEU A 69 -11.16 -11.61 7.63
CA LEU A 69 -11.98 -10.40 7.75
C LEU A 69 -11.77 -9.43 6.58
N ALA A 70 -10.51 -9.18 6.21
CA ALA A 70 -10.19 -8.26 5.12
C ALA A 70 -10.61 -8.83 3.76
N GLN A 71 -10.32 -10.11 3.50
CA GLN A 71 -10.68 -10.78 2.25
C GLN A 71 -12.21 -10.88 2.06
N GLU A 72 -12.98 -11.15 3.12
CA GLU A 72 -14.45 -11.12 3.09
C GLU A 72 -15.01 -9.72 2.76
N ALA A 73 -14.28 -8.67 3.12
CA ALA A 73 -14.60 -7.29 2.75
C ALA A 73 -14.12 -6.92 1.32
N GLY A 74 -13.52 -7.84 0.56
CA GLY A 74 -12.97 -7.59 -0.78
C GLY A 74 -11.65 -6.82 -0.78
N VAL A 75 -10.91 -6.86 0.33
CA VAL A 75 -9.63 -6.17 0.53
C VAL A 75 -8.50 -7.18 0.42
N ALA A 76 -7.58 -6.96 -0.52
CA ALA A 76 -6.41 -7.80 -0.71
C ALA A 76 -5.44 -7.68 0.48
N VAL A 77 -5.00 -8.81 1.02
CA VAL A 77 -4.04 -8.85 2.14
C VAL A 77 -2.64 -9.15 1.62
N LEU A 78 -1.70 -8.26 1.92
CA LEU A 78 -0.32 -8.37 1.49
C LEU A 78 0.62 -8.49 2.70
N ILE A 79 1.59 -9.37 2.63
CA ILE A 79 2.64 -9.49 3.64
C ILE A 79 3.83 -8.62 3.23
N ASN A 80 4.40 -7.90 4.20
CA ASN A 80 5.60 -7.11 3.95
C ASN A 80 6.86 -7.98 3.95
N ASP A 81 7.75 -7.82 2.96
CA ASP A 81 9.11 -8.37 2.81
C ASP A 81 9.24 -9.91 2.72
N SER A 82 8.22 -10.72 3.02
CA SER A 82 8.34 -12.18 3.04
C SER A 82 7.33 -12.90 2.15
N PRO A 83 7.71 -13.30 0.94
CA PRO A 83 6.85 -14.11 0.06
C PRO A 83 6.58 -15.52 0.63
N GLU A 84 7.52 -16.10 1.40
CA GLU A 84 7.32 -17.38 2.08
C GLU A 84 6.16 -17.30 3.08
N LEU A 85 6.16 -16.23 3.88
CA LEU A 85 5.12 -15.99 4.88
C LEU A 85 3.78 -15.67 4.23
N ALA A 86 3.77 -14.94 3.12
CA ALA A 86 2.56 -14.66 2.34
C ALA A 86 1.90 -15.97 1.88
N ARG A 87 2.68 -16.90 1.33
CA ARG A 87 2.21 -18.23 0.93
C ARG A 87 1.73 -19.07 2.11
N GLU A 88 2.50 -19.08 3.22
CA GLU A 88 2.14 -19.82 4.45
C GLU A 88 0.79 -19.38 5.01
N LEU A 89 0.51 -18.07 4.98
CA LEU A 89 -0.66 -17.47 5.60
C LEU A 89 -1.88 -17.35 4.69
N GLY A 90 -1.78 -17.75 3.41
CA GLY A 90 -2.85 -17.60 2.44
C GLY A 90 -3.21 -16.14 2.15
N ALA A 91 -2.21 -15.25 2.25
CA ALA A 91 -2.36 -13.87 1.84
C ALA A 91 -2.45 -13.74 0.32
N ASP A 92 -3.05 -12.66 -0.18
CA ASP A 92 -3.23 -12.42 -1.61
C ASP A 92 -1.91 -12.06 -2.31
N GLY A 93 -0.86 -11.71 -1.54
CA GLY A 93 0.44 -11.43 -2.11
C GLY A 93 1.45 -10.86 -1.12
N VAL A 94 2.47 -10.23 -1.68
CA VAL A 94 3.62 -9.67 -0.96
C VAL A 94 3.95 -8.27 -1.46
N HIS A 95 4.46 -7.43 -0.56
CA HIS A 95 5.14 -6.19 -0.93
C HIS A 95 6.60 -6.26 -0.50
N VAL A 96 7.53 -6.11 -1.45
CA VAL A 96 8.97 -6.19 -1.20
C VAL A 96 9.65 -4.83 -1.35
N GLY A 97 10.63 -4.55 -0.52
CA GLY A 97 11.53 -3.42 -0.67
C GLY A 97 12.63 -3.73 -1.69
N TRP A 98 13.34 -2.68 -2.14
CA TRP A 98 14.42 -2.85 -3.11
C TRP A 98 15.58 -3.71 -2.60
N ASP A 99 15.83 -3.66 -1.30
CA ASP A 99 16.96 -4.36 -0.66
C ASP A 99 16.53 -5.71 -0.05
N ASP A 100 15.26 -6.10 -0.25
CA ASP A 100 14.67 -7.35 0.24
C ASP A 100 14.72 -8.45 -0.83
N VAL A 101 13.78 -9.41 -0.81
CA VAL A 101 13.68 -10.46 -1.81
C VAL A 101 13.42 -9.86 -3.20
N PRO A 102 14.18 -10.24 -4.25
CA PRO A 102 13.94 -9.75 -5.61
C PRO A 102 12.52 -10.08 -6.11
N VAL A 103 11.91 -9.15 -6.82
CA VAL A 103 10.54 -9.29 -7.37
C VAL A 103 10.36 -10.60 -8.15
N LYS A 104 11.33 -10.94 -9.03
CA LYS A 104 11.30 -12.16 -9.83
C LYS A 104 11.28 -13.45 -8.99
N ASP A 105 11.96 -13.43 -7.83
CA ASP A 105 12.03 -14.59 -6.93
C ASP A 105 10.72 -14.69 -6.13
N ALA A 106 10.16 -13.57 -5.68
CA ALA A 106 8.84 -13.50 -5.07
C ALA A 106 7.76 -14.00 -6.03
N ARG A 107 7.76 -13.53 -7.29
CA ARG A 107 6.84 -13.97 -8.36
C ARG A 107 6.97 -15.47 -8.62
N LYS A 108 8.19 -15.99 -8.72
CA LYS A 108 8.45 -17.42 -8.93
C LYS A 108 7.92 -18.27 -7.78
N LEU A 109 8.04 -17.78 -6.54
CA LEU A 109 7.58 -18.51 -5.35
C LEU A 109 6.06 -18.51 -5.21
N LEU A 110 5.41 -17.38 -5.49
CA LEU A 110 3.97 -17.19 -5.26
C LEU A 110 3.12 -17.58 -6.48
N GLY A 111 3.68 -17.61 -7.68
CA GLY A 111 2.96 -17.91 -8.91
C GLY A 111 2.33 -16.67 -9.56
N PRO A 112 1.65 -16.85 -10.71
CA PRO A 112 1.15 -15.74 -11.53
C PRO A 112 -0.07 -15.03 -10.93
N ASP A 113 -0.86 -15.69 -10.09
CA ASP A 113 -2.12 -15.17 -9.56
C ASP A 113 -1.95 -14.33 -8.29
N ALA A 114 -0.79 -14.41 -7.62
CA ALA A 114 -0.50 -13.63 -6.44
C ALA A 114 -0.11 -12.18 -6.78
N ILE A 115 -0.43 -11.25 -5.90
CA ILE A 115 -0.02 -9.85 -6.03
C ILE A 115 1.42 -9.68 -5.56
N VAL A 116 2.30 -9.13 -6.40
CA VAL A 116 3.67 -8.77 -6.03
C VAL A 116 3.88 -7.28 -6.23
N GLY A 117 4.00 -6.54 -5.14
CA GLY A 117 4.30 -5.12 -5.16
C GLY A 117 5.76 -4.82 -4.82
N ALA A 118 6.30 -3.73 -5.32
CA ALA A 118 7.68 -3.35 -5.08
C ALA A 118 7.86 -1.86 -4.73
N THR A 119 8.71 -1.58 -3.73
CA THR A 119 9.13 -0.21 -3.41
C THR A 119 10.20 0.26 -4.41
N ALA A 120 9.93 1.32 -5.14
CA ALA A 120 10.89 1.98 -6.05
C ALA A 120 11.53 3.25 -5.44
N LYS A 121 11.12 3.67 -4.23
CA LYS A 121 11.55 4.92 -3.58
C LYS A 121 11.25 6.13 -4.49
N ASN A 122 12.27 6.93 -4.86
CA ASN A 122 12.17 8.06 -5.78
C ASN A 122 12.82 7.76 -7.14
N SER A 123 12.89 6.49 -7.56
CA SER A 123 13.63 6.07 -8.74
C SER A 123 12.73 5.47 -9.81
N TYR A 124 12.60 6.17 -10.92
CA TYR A 124 11.94 5.69 -12.12
C TYR A 124 12.56 4.39 -12.66
N HIS A 125 13.90 4.32 -12.66
CA HIS A 125 14.63 3.14 -13.12
C HIS A 125 14.32 1.89 -12.29
N LYS A 126 14.26 2.02 -10.96
CA LYS A 126 13.89 0.91 -10.07
C LYS A 126 12.45 0.44 -10.31
N ALA A 127 11.54 1.38 -10.57
CA ALA A 127 10.16 1.05 -10.88
C ALA A 127 10.04 0.29 -12.19
N MET A 128 10.77 0.69 -13.23
CA MET A 128 10.82 -0.03 -14.52
C MET A 128 11.35 -1.46 -14.33
N GLN A 129 12.48 -1.59 -13.64
CA GLN A 129 13.08 -2.90 -13.35
C GLN A 129 12.13 -3.80 -12.58
N ALA A 130 11.40 -3.27 -11.57
CA ALA A 130 10.42 -4.05 -10.84
C ALA A 130 9.27 -4.54 -11.75
N GLY A 131 8.81 -3.71 -12.68
CA GLY A 131 7.82 -4.09 -13.69
C GLY A 131 8.32 -5.19 -14.61
N GLU A 132 9.55 -5.08 -15.13
CA GLU A 132 10.20 -6.10 -15.96
C GLU A 132 10.38 -7.43 -15.21
N ASP A 133 10.65 -7.37 -13.89
CA ASP A 133 10.77 -8.53 -13.01
C ASP A 133 9.42 -9.14 -12.60
N GLY A 134 8.29 -8.55 -13.01
CA GLY A 134 6.93 -9.09 -12.83
C GLY A 134 6.18 -8.53 -11.62
N ALA A 135 6.46 -7.30 -11.18
CA ALA A 135 5.62 -6.62 -10.20
C ALA A 135 4.24 -6.24 -10.80
N ASP A 136 3.19 -6.30 -9.98
CA ASP A 136 1.84 -5.87 -10.34
C ASP A 136 1.61 -4.38 -10.04
N TYR A 137 2.42 -3.79 -9.18
CA TYR A 137 2.45 -2.37 -8.90
C TYR A 137 3.79 -1.94 -8.31
N VAL A 138 4.07 -0.64 -8.38
CA VAL A 138 5.26 -0.03 -7.77
C VAL A 138 4.86 1.06 -6.78
N ALA A 139 5.64 1.22 -5.69
CA ALA A 139 5.40 2.24 -4.70
C ALA A 139 6.50 3.31 -4.75
N PHE A 140 6.09 4.57 -4.94
CA PHE A 140 6.94 5.75 -4.88
C PHE A 140 6.78 6.48 -3.55
N GLY A 141 7.88 6.97 -3.00
CA GLY A 141 7.91 7.71 -1.73
C GLY A 141 9.30 7.76 -1.08
N ALA A 142 9.43 8.45 0.04
CA ALA A 142 8.33 9.11 0.75
C ALA A 142 8.06 10.49 0.15
N PHE A 143 6.78 10.87 0.01
CA PHE A 143 6.39 12.21 -0.49
C PHE A 143 6.37 13.26 0.61
N TYR A 144 6.10 12.86 1.86
CA TYR A 144 6.07 13.75 3.02
C TYR A 144 6.91 13.18 4.15
N PRO A 145 7.35 14.01 5.13
CA PRO A 145 8.07 13.54 6.31
C PRO A 145 7.32 12.42 7.02
N THR A 146 8.03 11.35 7.40
CA THR A 146 7.46 10.18 8.05
C THR A 146 8.40 9.61 9.10
N ALA A 147 7.84 9.20 10.25
CA ALA A 147 8.58 8.51 11.30
C ALA A 147 8.74 7.00 11.03
N THR A 148 8.08 6.46 9.99
CA THR A 148 7.98 5.01 9.78
C THR A 148 9.16 4.41 9.01
N LYS A 149 9.90 5.22 8.26
CA LYS A 149 11.11 4.83 7.53
C LYS A 149 11.96 6.07 7.28
N GLU A 150 13.24 6.01 7.56
CA GLU A 150 14.17 7.07 7.17
C GLU A 150 14.27 7.10 5.65
N SER A 151 13.83 8.21 5.06
CA SER A 151 14.02 8.52 3.65
C SER A 151 15.01 9.66 3.54
N THR A 152 16.08 9.44 2.84
CA THR A 152 17.14 10.46 2.65
C THR A 152 16.82 11.48 1.59
N VAL A 153 15.95 11.14 0.62
CA VAL A 153 15.52 12.04 -0.47
C VAL A 153 14.02 11.88 -0.68
N PRO A 154 13.22 12.95 -0.52
CA PRO A 154 11.80 12.94 -0.83
C PRO A 154 11.53 12.60 -2.29
N ALA A 155 10.37 11.96 -2.57
CA ALA A 155 9.87 11.83 -3.93
C ALA A 155 9.13 13.12 -4.33
N GLU A 156 9.26 13.50 -5.59
CA GLU A 156 8.61 14.68 -6.16
C GLU A 156 7.33 14.27 -6.94
N LEU A 157 6.38 15.19 -7.07
CA LEU A 157 5.10 14.92 -7.74
C LEU A 157 5.26 14.58 -9.23
N ASP A 158 6.28 15.14 -9.88
CA ASP A 158 6.60 14.87 -11.28
C ASP A 158 6.88 13.39 -11.55
N LEU A 159 7.41 12.67 -10.57
CA LEU A 159 7.61 11.22 -10.67
C LEU A 159 6.31 10.46 -10.95
N LEU A 160 5.21 10.83 -10.28
CA LEU A 160 3.88 10.25 -10.55
C LEU A 160 3.37 10.66 -11.92
N GLN A 161 3.51 11.95 -12.28
CA GLN A 161 3.04 12.48 -13.57
C GLN A 161 3.74 11.80 -14.75
N VAL A 162 5.08 11.68 -14.68
CA VAL A 162 5.88 11.01 -15.71
C VAL A 162 5.55 9.53 -15.78
N TRP A 163 5.42 8.85 -14.63
CA TRP A 163 5.06 7.43 -14.58
C TRP A 163 3.73 7.20 -15.26
N GLN A 164 2.75 7.97 -14.92
CA GLN A 164 1.41 7.88 -15.46
C GLN A 164 1.29 8.20 -16.95
N ALA A 165 2.15 9.06 -17.46
CA ALA A 165 2.15 9.38 -18.90
C ALA A 165 2.82 8.29 -19.75
N ALA A 166 3.74 7.51 -19.16
CA ALA A 166 4.59 6.58 -19.89
C ALA A 166 4.31 5.10 -19.61
N MET A 167 3.69 4.77 -18.47
CA MET A 167 3.58 3.39 -17.97
C MET A 167 2.13 2.99 -17.71
N VAL A 168 1.84 1.72 -17.94
CA VAL A 168 0.53 1.10 -17.62
C VAL A 168 0.53 0.43 -16.24
N LEU A 169 1.72 0.15 -15.68
CA LEU A 169 1.86 -0.48 -14.37
C LEU A 169 1.38 0.48 -13.28
N PRO A 170 0.41 0.07 -12.44
CA PRO A 170 -0.12 0.92 -11.39
C PRO A 170 0.95 1.42 -10.40
N CYS A 171 0.77 2.64 -9.89
CA CYS A 171 1.64 3.20 -8.90
C CYS A 171 0.92 3.57 -7.59
N VAL A 172 1.64 3.38 -6.50
CA VAL A 172 1.22 3.70 -5.13
C VAL A 172 2.05 4.88 -4.64
N ALA A 173 1.41 5.94 -4.16
CA ALA A 173 2.08 7.00 -3.43
C ALA A 173 2.11 6.66 -1.93
N ILE A 174 3.30 6.79 -1.29
CA ILE A 174 3.50 6.46 0.12
C ILE A 174 4.35 7.50 0.85
N GLY A 175 4.20 7.57 2.15
CA GLY A 175 5.04 8.32 3.09
C GLY A 175 4.42 9.62 3.59
N GLY A 176 4.07 9.65 4.89
CA GLY A 176 3.55 10.82 5.60
C GLY A 176 2.20 11.33 5.11
N ILE A 177 1.41 10.49 4.42
CA ILE A 177 0.16 10.91 3.80
C ILE A 177 -0.98 10.94 4.82
N THR A 178 -1.79 11.99 4.73
CA THR A 178 -3.03 12.24 5.48
C THR A 178 -4.11 12.69 4.50
N ALA A 179 -5.38 12.69 4.90
CA ALA A 179 -6.45 13.22 4.05
C ALA A 179 -6.23 14.70 3.66
N ALA A 180 -5.55 15.47 4.52
CA ALA A 180 -5.28 16.88 4.27
C ALA A 180 -4.21 17.14 3.19
N ASN A 181 -3.31 16.17 2.92
CA ASN A 181 -2.20 16.35 1.98
C ASN A 181 -2.23 15.38 0.78
N ALA A 182 -3.23 14.49 0.67
CA ALA A 182 -3.30 13.49 -0.38
C ALA A 182 -3.69 14.04 -1.77
N ALA A 183 -4.47 15.14 -1.84
CA ALA A 183 -5.00 15.67 -3.09
C ALA A 183 -3.95 15.91 -4.19
N PRO A 184 -2.76 16.51 -3.92
CA PRO A 184 -1.74 16.67 -4.95
C PRO A 184 -1.23 15.36 -5.54
N LEU A 185 -1.17 14.28 -4.74
CA LEU A 185 -0.72 12.95 -5.19
C LEU A 185 -1.74 12.28 -6.12
N VAL A 186 -3.01 12.39 -5.76
CA VAL A 186 -4.13 11.92 -6.58
C VAL A 186 -4.16 12.65 -7.93
N THR A 187 -4.07 13.98 -7.89
CA THR A 187 -4.02 14.82 -9.09
C THR A 187 -2.79 14.53 -9.96
N ALA A 188 -1.66 14.21 -9.34
CA ALA A 188 -0.44 13.80 -10.06
C ALA A 188 -0.55 12.40 -10.68
N GLY A 189 -1.58 11.62 -10.33
CA GLY A 189 -1.91 10.36 -10.97
C GLY A 189 -1.52 9.10 -10.17
N ALA A 190 -1.45 9.16 -8.86
CA ALA A 190 -1.35 7.96 -8.03
C ALA A 190 -2.60 7.09 -8.19
N ASP A 191 -2.42 5.80 -8.50
CA ASP A 191 -3.52 4.84 -8.57
C ASP A 191 -3.97 4.40 -7.17
N PHE A 192 -3.03 4.39 -6.22
CA PHE A 192 -3.31 4.09 -4.81
C PHE A 192 -2.58 5.06 -3.89
N ILE A 193 -3.20 5.34 -2.74
CA ILE A 193 -2.61 6.10 -1.64
C ILE A 193 -2.36 5.17 -0.46
N ALA A 194 -1.08 4.91 -0.14
CA ALA A 194 -0.70 4.04 0.97
C ALA A 194 -0.54 4.83 2.27
N VAL A 195 -1.33 4.46 3.28
CA VAL A 195 -1.42 5.19 4.54
C VAL A 195 -1.30 4.24 5.74
N SER A 196 -0.50 4.64 6.73
CA SER A 196 -0.41 3.97 8.04
C SER A 196 -0.84 4.95 9.15
N SER A 197 0.07 5.79 9.64
CA SER A 197 -0.20 6.70 10.76
C SER A 197 -1.37 7.65 10.51
N GLY A 198 -1.59 8.08 9.28
CA GLY A 198 -2.74 8.92 8.90
C GLY A 198 -4.11 8.24 9.12
N ILE A 199 -4.13 6.92 9.23
CA ILE A 199 -5.32 6.13 9.59
C ILE A 199 -5.33 5.82 11.08
N TRP A 200 -4.28 5.15 11.58
CA TRP A 200 -4.31 4.56 12.93
C TRP A 200 -4.16 5.59 14.05
N ASN A 201 -3.55 6.75 13.76
CA ASN A 201 -3.35 7.86 14.72
C ASN A 201 -4.34 9.01 14.48
N HIS A 202 -5.40 8.80 13.70
CA HIS A 202 -6.40 9.85 13.48
C HIS A 202 -7.14 10.15 14.78
N PRO A 203 -7.34 11.44 15.16
CA PRO A 203 -7.94 11.81 16.44
C PRO A 203 -9.36 11.25 16.64
N ASP A 204 -10.14 11.15 15.56
CA ASP A 204 -11.51 10.63 15.59
C ASP A 204 -11.57 9.12 15.25
N GLY A 205 -10.43 8.43 15.21
CA GLY A 205 -10.29 7.01 14.95
C GLY A 205 -10.19 6.63 13.48
N ALA A 206 -9.80 5.36 13.22
CA ALA A 206 -9.47 4.84 11.89
C ALA A 206 -10.65 4.89 10.92
N ALA A 207 -11.87 4.61 11.38
CA ALA A 207 -13.07 4.68 10.55
C ALA A 207 -13.35 6.10 10.03
N ALA A 208 -13.16 7.11 10.87
CA ALA A 208 -13.30 8.51 10.47
C ALA A 208 -12.24 8.90 9.44
N ALA A 209 -10.99 8.44 9.62
CA ALA A 209 -9.92 8.66 8.66
C ALA A 209 -10.23 8.02 7.30
N VAL A 210 -10.65 6.75 7.25
CA VAL A 210 -11.03 6.07 6.00
C VAL A 210 -12.16 6.82 5.30
N LYS A 211 -13.18 7.26 6.04
CA LYS A 211 -14.28 8.05 5.49
C LYS A 211 -13.80 9.38 4.91
N ALA A 212 -12.91 10.09 5.60
CA ALA A 212 -12.35 11.35 5.12
C ALA A 212 -11.52 11.18 3.84
N PHE A 213 -10.67 10.14 3.78
CA PHE A 213 -9.94 9.81 2.55
C PHE A 213 -10.90 9.49 1.40
N ASN A 214 -11.90 8.64 1.62
CA ASN A 214 -12.84 8.27 0.55
C ASN A 214 -13.63 9.49 0.04
N ALA A 215 -14.08 10.38 0.91
CA ALA A 215 -14.75 11.62 0.50
C ALA A 215 -13.84 12.48 -0.40
N LEU A 216 -12.56 12.63 -0.05
CA LEU A 216 -11.58 13.33 -0.89
C LEU A 216 -11.36 12.63 -2.25
N LEU A 217 -11.23 11.30 -2.25
CA LEU A 217 -10.99 10.54 -3.46
C LEU A 217 -12.20 10.58 -4.41
N ASP A 218 -13.42 10.59 -3.87
CA ASP A 218 -14.67 10.76 -4.65
C ASP A 218 -14.78 12.17 -5.26
N GLU A 219 -14.33 13.21 -4.53
CA GLU A 219 -14.31 14.59 -5.03
C GLU A 219 -13.33 14.77 -6.19
N LEU A 220 -12.20 14.04 -6.14
CA LEU A 220 -11.12 14.12 -7.15
C LEU A 220 -11.26 13.11 -8.29
N GLU A 221 -12.31 12.28 -8.28
CA GLU A 221 -12.55 11.31 -9.34
C GLU A 221 -12.74 12.03 -10.69
N PRO A 222 -12.04 11.59 -11.76
CA PRO A 222 -12.23 12.16 -13.09
C PRO A 222 -13.67 11.94 -13.56
N ARG A 223 -14.37 13.01 -13.85
CA ARG A 223 -15.75 13.00 -14.38
C ARG A 223 -15.76 12.88 -15.90
#